data_ac404cab04dfc9656bb83e3bcc91ff57
#
_entry.id   ac404cab04dfc9656bb83e3bcc91ff57
#
_cell.length_a   1.000
_cell.length_b   1.000
_cell.length_c   1.000
_cell.angle_alpha   90.00
_cell.angle_beta   90.00
_cell.angle_gamma   90.00
#
_symmetry.space_group_name_H-M   'P 1'
#
loop_
_entity.id
_entity.type
_entity.pdbx_description
1 polymer ?
#
loop_
_entity_poly.entity_id
_entity_poly.type
_entity_poly.pdbx_seq_one_letter_code
_entity_poly.pdbx_strand_id
1 'polypeptide(L)'
;ARAMSEEIPAAEGLKLKVQPSHLNFPVIGIGASAGGLAALLRLFENMPNDNGMAFVVVMHLSPHHESSAHEILQKVTKMKVRQISEPTPIERNCVYLISPAMQLTMNDGYLRVTELNPAQPRHIAIDIFMRTLADAHAEHAVAIVLSGSGSDGSAGLSRVKEQGGVTIAQAPDDAEYDEMPRSAIATGQVDFILPVGDIPQKLIDLWQTMRTMQLPADAEVATPFRSIDDPEQSRAAETALKDILTLLRTRSGHDFKHYKRATVLRRIERRMQVNRLGDLPAYRAFLQNTPEEARHLLADMLIGVTNFFRDREAFEALEREIIPRVFDMPESADTPVRVW
;
A
#
# COMPACT_ATOMS: atom_id res chain seq x y z
N ALA A 1 14.14 11.53 -50.28
CA ALA A 1 14.32 10.65 -49.11
C ALA A 1 13.31 11.07 -48.06
N ARG A 2 12.24 10.32 -47.96
CA ARG A 2 11.14 10.50 -47.00
C ARG A 2 11.53 9.70 -45.75
N ALA A 3 11.86 10.38 -44.68
CA ALA A 3 12.01 9.72 -43.37
C ALA A 3 10.61 9.29 -42.87
N MET A 4 10.42 8.02 -42.76
CA MET A 4 9.29 7.44 -42.03
C MET A 4 9.56 7.69 -40.54
N SER A 5 8.76 8.54 -39.93
CA SER A 5 8.65 8.63 -38.46
C SER A 5 7.93 7.38 -37.96
N GLU A 6 8.67 6.48 -37.33
CA GLU A 6 8.08 5.39 -36.55
C GLU A 6 7.32 6.01 -35.37
N GLU A 7 6.01 5.90 -35.41
CA GLU A 7 5.13 6.16 -34.26
C GLU A 7 5.48 5.15 -33.16
N ILE A 8 6.00 5.67 -32.07
CA ILE A 8 6.16 4.91 -30.82
C ILE A 8 4.73 4.62 -30.32
N PRO A 9 4.29 3.35 -30.23
CA PRO A 9 2.99 3.06 -29.70
C PRO A 9 2.93 3.51 -28.24
N ALA A 10 1.98 4.37 -27.94
CA ALA A 10 1.70 4.82 -26.58
C ALA A 10 1.52 3.57 -25.69
N ALA A 11 2.27 3.51 -24.60
CA ALA A 11 2.16 2.44 -23.62
C ALA A 11 0.70 2.39 -23.12
N GLU A 12 -0.07 1.44 -23.62
CA GLU A 12 -1.33 1.05 -23.01
C GLU A 12 -1.01 0.55 -21.61
N GLY A 13 -1.10 1.48 -20.63
CA GLY A 13 -1.00 1.13 -19.21
C GLY A 13 -2.02 0.04 -18.91
N LEU A 14 -1.55 -1.12 -18.44
CA LEU A 14 -2.38 -2.23 -18.01
C LEU A 14 -3.49 -1.69 -17.09
N LYS A 15 -4.70 -1.56 -17.61
CA LYS A 15 -5.91 -1.21 -16.88
C LYS A 15 -6.37 -2.46 -16.09
N LEU A 16 -5.58 -2.86 -15.09
CA LEU A 16 -6.00 -3.90 -14.15
C LEU A 16 -7.16 -3.33 -13.33
N LYS A 17 -8.36 -3.76 -13.63
CA LYS A 17 -9.54 -3.45 -12.83
C LYS A 17 -9.44 -4.30 -11.55
N VAL A 18 -8.77 -3.76 -10.53
CA VAL A 18 -8.58 -4.46 -9.26
C VAL A 18 -9.90 -4.46 -8.51
N GLN A 19 -10.33 -5.65 -8.08
CA GLN A 19 -11.51 -5.85 -7.25
C GLN A 19 -11.09 -5.83 -5.76
N PRO A 20 -11.87 -5.21 -4.88
CA PRO A 20 -11.61 -5.26 -3.44
C PRO A 20 -11.57 -6.69 -2.91
N SER A 21 -10.67 -6.93 -1.97
CA SER A 21 -10.53 -8.24 -1.32
C SER A 21 -11.58 -8.40 -0.22
N HIS A 22 -12.11 -9.60 -0.11
CA HIS A 22 -13.01 -10.02 0.98
C HIS A 22 -12.28 -10.57 2.21
N LEU A 23 -10.94 -10.62 2.17
CA LEU A 23 -10.13 -11.14 3.29
C LEU A 23 -10.18 -10.19 4.48
N ASN A 24 -10.33 -10.74 5.67
CA ASN A 24 -10.42 -10.02 6.93
C ASN A 24 -9.17 -10.18 7.83
N PHE A 25 -8.00 -10.29 7.22
CA PHE A 25 -6.71 -10.41 7.89
C PHE A 25 -5.62 -9.70 7.08
N PRO A 26 -4.53 -9.27 7.71
CA PRO A 26 -3.47 -8.56 6.99
C PRO A 26 -2.79 -9.41 5.92
N VAL A 27 -2.54 -8.80 4.78
CA VAL A 27 -1.66 -9.33 3.74
C VAL A 27 -0.39 -8.48 3.68
N ILE A 28 0.74 -9.12 3.94
CA ILE A 28 2.04 -8.49 4.06
C ILE A 28 2.79 -8.67 2.73
N GLY A 29 2.90 -7.61 1.95
CA GLY A 29 3.72 -7.57 0.75
C GLY A 29 5.17 -7.25 1.09
N ILE A 30 6.08 -8.14 0.74
CA ILE A 30 7.51 -8.00 1.03
C ILE A 30 8.28 -7.90 -0.28
N GLY A 31 8.95 -6.77 -0.49
CA GLY A 31 9.87 -6.56 -1.61
C GLY A 31 11.31 -6.76 -1.18
N ALA A 32 12.07 -7.55 -1.94
CA ALA A 32 13.47 -7.84 -1.67
C ALA A 32 14.27 -8.08 -2.95
N SER A 33 15.60 -7.90 -2.90
CA SER A 33 16.50 -8.16 -4.01
C SER A 33 17.84 -8.73 -3.50
N ALA A 34 18.96 -8.15 -3.85
CA ALA A 34 20.27 -8.56 -3.37
C ALA A 34 20.33 -8.58 -1.83
N GLY A 35 20.88 -9.64 -1.23
CA GLY A 35 20.87 -9.82 0.25
C GLY A 35 19.50 -10.13 0.85
N GLY A 36 18.42 -10.03 0.07
CA GLY A 36 17.04 -10.15 0.54
C GLY A 36 16.69 -11.54 1.10
N LEU A 37 17.29 -12.61 0.58
CA LEU A 37 17.04 -13.96 1.11
C LEU A 37 17.53 -14.09 2.56
N ALA A 38 18.68 -13.55 2.89
CA ALA A 38 19.21 -13.57 4.26
C ALA A 38 18.29 -12.76 5.21
N ALA A 39 17.81 -11.61 4.76
CA ALA A 39 16.84 -10.81 5.52
C ALA A 39 15.53 -11.58 5.74
N LEU A 40 15.00 -12.25 4.72
CA LEU A 40 13.78 -13.07 4.83
C LEU A 40 13.93 -14.23 5.81
N LEU A 41 15.08 -14.92 5.79
CA LEU A 41 15.36 -16.00 6.75
C LEU A 41 15.30 -15.48 8.18
N ARG A 42 15.97 -14.38 8.48
CA ARG A 42 15.95 -13.73 9.80
C ARG A 42 14.54 -13.28 10.21
N LEU A 43 13.74 -12.78 9.27
CA LEU A 43 12.36 -12.37 9.51
C LEU A 43 11.49 -13.58 9.90
N PHE A 44 11.54 -14.66 9.09
CA PHE A 44 10.67 -15.82 9.31
C PHE A 44 11.14 -16.75 10.43
N GLU A 45 12.41 -16.76 10.81
CA GLU A 45 12.90 -17.42 12.03
C GLU A 45 12.26 -16.86 13.30
N ASN A 46 11.99 -15.54 13.30
CA ASN A 46 11.41 -14.85 14.46
C ASN A 46 9.88 -14.67 14.37
N MET A 47 9.24 -15.10 13.26
CA MET A 47 7.80 -14.97 13.07
C MET A 47 7.06 -16.19 13.64
N PRO A 48 6.11 -16.01 14.58
CA PRO A 48 5.24 -17.09 15.03
C PRO A 48 4.46 -17.71 13.87
N ASN A 49 4.26 -19.03 13.93
CA ASN A 49 3.63 -19.76 12.82
C ASN A 49 2.11 -19.59 12.75
N ASP A 50 1.48 -19.31 13.89
CA ASP A 50 0.04 -19.03 13.98
C ASP A 50 -0.15 -17.55 14.34
N ASN A 51 0.12 -16.68 13.38
CA ASN A 51 0.07 -15.22 13.52
C ASN A 51 -1.21 -14.60 12.92
N GLY A 52 -1.97 -15.38 12.13
CA GLY A 52 -3.22 -14.94 11.49
C GLY A 52 -3.05 -14.05 10.26
N MET A 53 -1.83 -13.85 9.76
CA MET A 53 -1.50 -13.01 8.59
C MET A 53 -1.10 -13.88 7.39
N ALA A 54 -1.06 -13.29 6.19
CA ALA A 54 -0.48 -13.90 5.01
C ALA A 54 0.71 -13.06 4.50
N PHE A 55 1.72 -13.72 3.96
CA PHE A 55 2.95 -13.09 3.50
C PHE A 55 3.15 -13.36 2.01
N VAL A 56 3.38 -12.32 1.23
CA VAL A 56 3.64 -12.41 -0.21
C VAL A 56 4.98 -11.78 -0.50
N VAL A 57 5.93 -12.59 -0.90
CA VAL A 57 7.31 -12.20 -1.15
C VAL A 57 7.52 -12.04 -2.65
N VAL A 58 7.91 -10.84 -3.07
CA VAL A 58 8.31 -10.52 -4.43
C VAL A 58 9.81 -10.25 -4.44
N MET A 59 10.55 -11.07 -5.15
CA MET A 59 12.00 -10.96 -5.27
C MET A 59 12.41 -10.87 -6.73
N HIS A 60 13.47 -10.10 -7.00
CA HIS A 60 14.15 -10.14 -8.29
C HIS A 60 14.94 -11.44 -8.41
N LEU A 61 14.31 -12.46 -8.96
CA LEU A 61 14.94 -13.76 -9.20
C LEU A 61 15.52 -13.86 -10.61
N SER A 62 16.65 -14.54 -10.77
CA SER A 62 17.22 -14.81 -12.09
C SER A 62 16.25 -15.69 -12.88
N PRO A 63 15.86 -15.31 -14.11
CA PRO A 63 14.94 -16.10 -14.92
C PRO A 63 15.57 -17.40 -15.45
N HIS A 64 16.90 -17.53 -15.36
CA HIS A 64 17.66 -18.66 -15.93
C HIS A 64 17.94 -19.78 -14.91
N HIS A 65 17.54 -19.62 -13.65
CA HIS A 65 17.75 -20.61 -12.61
C HIS A 65 16.46 -20.87 -11.85
N GLU A 66 16.16 -22.15 -11.63
CA GLU A 66 15.12 -22.52 -10.68
C GLU A 66 15.52 -21.98 -9.29
N SER A 67 14.57 -21.31 -8.66
CA SER A 67 14.81 -20.72 -7.34
C SER A 67 14.45 -21.74 -6.27
N SER A 68 15.42 -22.14 -5.47
CA SER A 68 15.21 -22.95 -4.25
C SER A 68 14.80 -22.08 -3.04
N ALA A 69 14.53 -20.79 -3.22
CA ALA A 69 14.23 -19.88 -2.11
C ALA A 69 13.05 -20.37 -1.25
N HIS A 70 12.01 -20.95 -1.88
CA HIS A 70 10.86 -21.49 -1.15
C HIS A 70 11.24 -22.69 -0.26
N GLU A 71 12.11 -23.58 -0.73
CA GLU A 71 12.61 -24.72 0.05
C GLU A 71 13.49 -24.28 1.23
N ILE A 72 14.32 -23.25 0.99
CA ILE A 72 15.18 -22.67 2.02
C ILE A 72 14.33 -21.99 3.10
N LEU A 73 13.35 -21.19 2.71
CA LEU A 73 12.41 -20.55 3.65
C LEU A 73 11.58 -21.58 4.41
N GLN A 74 11.13 -22.68 3.77
CA GLN A 74 10.38 -23.73 4.45
C GLN A 74 11.16 -24.40 5.59
N LYS A 75 12.50 -24.33 5.59
CA LYS A 75 13.32 -24.90 6.68
C LYS A 75 13.32 -24.06 7.94
N VAL A 76 13.05 -22.76 7.86
CA VAL A 76 13.09 -21.82 9.00
C VAL A 76 11.73 -21.48 9.56
N THR A 77 10.63 -21.79 8.85
CA THR A 77 9.28 -21.57 9.34
C THR A 77 8.40 -22.81 9.21
N LYS A 78 7.45 -22.97 10.15
CA LYS A 78 6.41 -24.01 10.07
C LYS A 78 5.17 -23.53 9.29
N MET A 79 5.08 -22.25 8.94
CA MET A 79 4.05 -21.78 8.01
C MET A 79 4.24 -22.47 6.67
N LYS A 80 3.15 -22.68 5.94
CA LYS A 80 3.21 -23.28 4.61
C LYS A 80 3.83 -22.29 3.62
N VAL A 81 4.96 -22.68 3.01
CA VAL A 81 5.64 -21.88 1.99
C VAL A 81 5.29 -22.42 0.60
N ARG A 82 4.76 -21.57 -0.26
CA ARG A 82 4.33 -21.94 -1.62
C ARG A 82 5.01 -21.04 -2.65
N GLN A 83 5.58 -21.64 -3.67
CA GLN A 83 5.98 -20.92 -4.88
C GLN A 83 4.78 -20.82 -5.81
N ILE A 84 4.49 -19.62 -6.33
CA ILE A 84 3.27 -19.33 -7.09
C ILE A 84 3.58 -19.26 -8.58
N SER A 85 2.91 -20.14 -9.35
CA SER A 85 2.96 -20.20 -10.82
C SER A 85 1.59 -20.14 -11.47
N GLU A 86 0.52 -20.18 -10.67
CA GLU A 86 -0.88 -20.16 -11.11
C GLU A 86 -1.74 -19.32 -10.15
N PRO A 87 -2.95 -18.91 -10.55
CA PRO A 87 -3.84 -18.16 -9.66
C PRO A 87 -4.11 -18.92 -8.37
N THR A 88 -3.80 -18.31 -7.22
CA THR A 88 -3.80 -18.95 -5.92
C THR A 88 -4.58 -18.11 -4.89
N PRO A 89 -5.53 -18.69 -4.13
CA PRO A 89 -6.20 -17.98 -3.05
C PRO A 89 -5.22 -17.71 -1.90
N ILE A 90 -5.39 -16.54 -1.26
CA ILE A 90 -4.58 -16.16 -0.11
C ILE A 90 -5.20 -16.74 1.15
N GLU A 91 -4.41 -17.50 1.91
CA GLU A 91 -4.78 -18.15 3.16
C GLU A 91 -3.94 -17.60 4.32
N ARG A 92 -4.50 -17.58 5.53
CA ARG A 92 -3.77 -17.19 6.75
C ARG A 92 -2.60 -18.15 7.03
N ASN A 93 -1.57 -17.61 7.67
CA ASN A 93 -0.38 -18.38 8.10
C ASN A 93 0.33 -19.06 6.93
N CYS A 94 0.30 -18.43 5.76
CA CYS A 94 0.98 -18.90 4.56
C CYS A 94 1.98 -17.85 4.05
N VAL A 95 3.05 -18.34 3.45
CA VAL A 95 4.07 -17.54 2.76
C VAL A 95 4.04 -17.90 1.28
N TYR A 96 3.88 -16.90 0.45
CA TYR A 96 3.82 -17.05 -1.01
C TYR A 96 5.04 -16.37 -1.64
N LEU A 97 5.76 -17.09 -2.49
CA LEU A 97 6.88 -16.57 -3.26
C LEU A 97 6.52 -16.53 -4.74
N ILE A 98 6.91 -15.46 -5.40
CA ILE A 98 6.79 -15.37 -6.86
C ILE A 98 7.73 -16.36 -7.54
N SER A 99 7.27 -16.99 -8.62
CA SER A 99 8.12 -17.78 -9.51
C SER A 99 9.02 -16.88 -10.37
N PRO A 100 10.23 -17.36 -10.75
CA PRO A 100 11.07 -16.62 -11.68
C PRO A 100 10.35 -16.30 -12.99
N ALA A 101 10.69 -15.17 -13.61
CA ALA A 101 10.13 -14.71 -14.88
C ALA A 101 8.60 -14.45 -14.86
N MET A 102 7.98 -14.35 -13.69
CA MET A 102 6.57 -14.05 -13.52
C MET A 102 6.36 -12.69 -12.89
N GLN A 103 5.21 -12.08 -13.18
CA GLN A 103 4.68 -10.90 -12.52
C GLN A 103 3.51 -11.31 -11.64
N LEU A 104 3.48 -10.78 -10.41
CA LEU A 104 2.46 -11.06 -9.43
C LEU A 104 1.56 -9.85 -9.22
N THR A 105 0.26 -10.09 -9.13
CA THR A 105 -0.75 -9.09 -8.78
C THR A 105 -1.74 -9.67 -7.79
N MET A 106 -2.40 -8.82 -7.00
CA MET A 106 -3.50 -9.22 -6.12
C MET A 106 -4.82 -8.70 -6.66
N ASN A 107 -5.85 -9.56 -6.65
CA ASN A 107 -7.19 -9.20 -7.05
C ASN A 107 -8.20 -10.11 -6.35
N ASP A 108 -9.23 -9.53 -5.71
CA ASP A 108 -10.32 -10.28 -5.05
C ASP A 108 -9.85 -11.39 -4.11
N GLY A 109 -8.82 -11.14 -3.30
CA GLY A 109 -8.28 -12.14 -2.37
C GLY A 109 -7.45 -13.26 -3.01
N TYR A 110 -7.14 -13.16 -4.30
CA TYR A 110 -6.29 -14.10 -5.04
C TYR A 110 -4.99 -13.44 -5.48
N LEU A 111 -3.93 -14.22 -5.48
CA LEU A 111 -2.70 -13.93 -6.21
C LEU A 111 -2.88 -14.37 -7.66
N ARG A 112 -2.63 -13.47 -8.60
CA ARG A 112 -2.68 -13.74 -10.04
C ARG A 112 -1.29 -13.59 -10.62
N VAL A 113 -0.92 -14.52 -11.48
CA VAL A 113 0.40 -14.61 -12.09
C VAL A 113 0.27 -14.41 -13.59
N THR A 114 1.15 -13.60 -14.15
CA THR A 114 1.29 -13.41 -15.61
C THR A 114 2.76 -13.51 -15.98
N GLU A 115 3.06 -13.94 -17.18
CA GLU A 115 4.43 -13.91 -17.68
C GLU A 115 4.93 -12.47 -17.77
N LEU A 116 6.21 -12.27 -17.43
CA LEU A 116 6.86 -10.97 -17.61
C LEU A 116 6.92 -10.64 -19.10
N ASN A 117 6.35 -9.49 -19.48
CA ASN A 117 6.52 -8.96 -20.81
C ASN A 117 7.99 -8.54 -21.01
N PRO A 118 8.72 -9.10 -22.00
CA PRO A 118 10.12 -8.75 -22.25
C PRO A 118 10.36 -7.26 -22.54
N ALA A 119 9.32 -6.56 -22.99
CA ALA A 119 9.36 -5.11 -23.28
C ALA A 119 9.18 -4.23 -22.02
N GLN A 120 8.79 -4.81 -20.88
CA GLN A 120 8.65 -4.06 -19.63
C GLN A 120 9.96 -4.09 -18.82
N PRO A 121 10.29 -2.97 -18.15
CA PRO A 121 11.43 -2.94 -17.23
C PRO A 121 11.25 -3.98 -16.13
N ARG A 122 12.24 -4.87 -15.96
CA ARG A 122 12.21 -5.93 -14.93
C ARG A 122 12.27 -5.39 -13.48
N HIS A 123 12.54 -4.10 -13.31
CA HIS A 123 12.81 -3.45 -12.03
C HIS A 123 11.57 -2.81 -11.39
N ILE A 124 10.36 -3.25 -11.76
CA ILE A 124 9.10 -2.68 -11.22
C ILE A 124 8.14 -3.77 -10.71
N ALA A 125 8.61 -5.01 -10.54
CA ALA A 125 7.74 -6.12 -10.15
C ALA A 125 7.19 -5.94 -8.72
N ILE A 126 8.00 -5.41 -7.80
CA ILE A 126 7.61 -5.14 -6.42
C ILE A 126 6.58 -4.00 -6.39
N ASP A 127 6.83 -2.91 -7.13
CA ASP A 127 5.90 -1.78 -7.23
C ASP A 127 4.54 -2.20 -7.77
N ILE A 128 4.51 -3.02 -8.82
CA ILE A 128 3.25 -3.51 -9.43
C ILE A 128 2.46 -4.34 -8.42
N PHE A 129 3.13 -5.27 -7.73
CA PHE A 129 2.46 -6.08 -6.72
C PHE A 129 1.92 -5.23 -5.58
N MET A 130 2.74 -4.36 -4.98
CA MET A 130 2.33 -3.52 -3.85
C MET A 130 1.19 -2.56 -4.22
N ARG A 131 1.15 -2.03 -5.45
CA ARG A 131 0.03 -1.21 -5.93
C ARG A 131 -1.27 -2.00 -5.99
N THR A 132 -1.25 -3.20 -6.56
CA THR A 132 -2.45 -4.05 -6.63
C THR A 132 -2.87 -4.55 -5.25
N LEU A 133 -1.92 -4.84 -4.37
CA LEU A 133 -2.17 -5.15 -2.96
C LEU A 133 -2.89 -3.98 -2.27
N ALA A 134 -2.37 -2.75 -2.44
CA ALA A 134 -2.97 -1.55 -1.89
C ALA A 134 -4.40 -1.33 -2.38
N ASP A 135 -4.62 -1.45 -3.68
CA ASP A 135 -5.93 -1.22 -4.30
C ASP A 135 -6.96 -2.31 -3.95
N ALA A 136 -6.50 -3.57 -3.75
CA ALA A 136 -7.37 -4.68 -3.39
C ALA A 136 -7.65 -4.77 -1.88
N HIS A 137 -6.70 -4.39 -1.03
CA HIS A 137 -6.73 -4.75 0.40
C HIS A 137 -6.70 -3.55 1.35
N ALA A 138 -6.50 -2.35 0.82
CA ALA A 138 -6.60 -1.05 1.52
C ALA A 138 -5.88 -1.02 2.88
N GLU A 139 -6.61 -0.74 3.97
CA GLU A 139 -6.08 -0.60 5.34
C GLU A 139 -5.51 -1.89 5.93
N HIS A 140 -5.84 -3.05 5.38
CA HIS A 140 -5.28 -4.34 5.80
C HIS A 140 -3.98 -4.71 5.05
N ALA A 141 -3.54 -3.88 4.11
CA ALA A 141 -2.28 -4.06 3.41
C ALA A 141 -1.10 -3.59 4.25
N VAL A 142 -0.03 -4.36 4.28
CA VAL A 142 1.27 -3.94 4.83
C VAL A 142 2.34 -4.10 3.76
N ALA A 143 3.12 -3.05 3.52
CA ALA A 143 4.27 -3.10 2.61
C ALA A 143 5.57 -3.10 3.39
N ILE A 144 6.48 -4.01 3.06
CA ILE A 144 7.81 -4.10 3.63
C ILE A 144 8.84 -4.07 2.50
N VAL A 145 9.83 -3.19 2.60
CA VAL A 145 10.99 -3.14 1.71
C VAL A 145 12.21 -3.58 2.50
N LEU A 146 12.80 -4.69 2.06
CA LEU A 146 14.02 -5.27 2.64
C LEU A 146 15.24 -4.96 1.77
N SER A 147 16.40 -5.53 2.16
CA SER A 147 17.65 -5.44 1.45
C SER A 147 17.49 -5.66 -0.05
N GLY A 148 18.11 -4.78 -0.83
CA GLY A 148 18.09 -4.84 -2.28
C GLY A 148 18.76 -3.64 -2.93
N SER A 149 19.09 -3.78 -4.22
CA SER A 149 19.63 -2.71 -5.06
C SER A 149 18.53 -1.98 -5.83
N GLY A 150 18.73 -0.68 -6.07
CA GLY A 150 17.81 0.15 -6.82
C GLY A 150 16.67 0.77 -6.00
N SER A 151 15.48 0.94 -6.58
CA SER A 151 14.36 1.68 -5.97
C SER A 151 13.00 0.99 -6.10
N ASP A 152 12.95 -0.26 -6.60
CA ASP A 152 11.69 -0.98 -6.75
C ASP A 152 11.02 -1.21 -5.40
N GLY A 153 9.72 -1.06 -5.35
CA GLY A 153 8.91 -1.11 -4.13
C GLY A 153 8.64 0.26 -3.49
N SER A 154 9.40 1.31 -3.84
CA SER A 154 9.22 2.64 -3.24
C SER A 154 7.90 3.31 -3.64
N ALA A 155 7.51 3.21 -4.91
CA ALA A 155 6.24 3.74 -5.39
C ALA A 155 5.06 2.89 -4.95
N GLY A 156 5.22 1.57 -4.92
CA GLY A 156 4.21 0.64 -4.41
C GLY A 156 3.96 0.82 -2.91
N LEU A 157 5.01 1.01 -2.12
CA LEU A 157 4.93 1.31 -0.70
C LEU A 157 4.14 2.62 -0.46
N SER A 158 4.42 3.67 -1.24
CA SER A 158 3.67 4.93 -1.18
C SER A 158 2.18 4.70 -1.45
N ARG A 159 1.85 3.84 -2.42
CA ARG A 159 0.45 3.48 -2.71
C ARG A 159 -0.23 2.76 -1.56
N VAL A 160 0.47 1.85 -0.86
CA VAL A 160 -0.06 1.19 0.35
C VAL A 160 -0.41 2.22 1.42
N LYS A 161 0.46 3.19 1.67
CA LYS A 161 0.18 4.28 2.61
C LYS A 161 -1.02 5.14 2.18
N GLU A 162 -1.13 5.47 0.90
CA GLU A 162 -2.26 6.20 0.32
C GLU A 162 -3.60 5.50 0.58
N GLN A 163 -3.63 4.18 0.50
CA GLN A 163 -4.83 3.38 0.74
C GLN A 163 -5.11 3.10 2.23
N GLY A 164 -4.29 3.61 3.13
CA GLY A 164 -4.47 3.48 4.58
C GLY A 164 -3.71 2.32 5.21
N GLY A 165 -2.93 1.58 4.44
CA GLY A 165 -2.07 0.50 4.94
C GLY A 165 -0.83 1.00 5.66
N VAL A 166 -0.07 0.09 6.23
CA VAL A 166 1.16 0.36 7.00
C VAL A 166 2.40 0.05 6.17
N THR A 167 3.45 0.85 6.36
CA THR A 167 4.68 0.76 5.56
C THR A 167 5.91 0.62 6.44
N ILE A 168 6.77 -0.34 6.10
CA ILE A 168 7.98 -0.67 6.85
C ILE A 168 9.16 -0.73 5.88
N ALA A 169 10.29 -0.17 6.27
CA ALA A 169 11.56 -0.37 5.61
C ALA A 169 12.57 -1.02 6.58
N GLN A 170 13.37 -1.93 6.08
CA GLN A 170 14.52 -2.42 6.85
C GLN A 170 15.46 -1.24 7.15
N ALA A 171 16.00 -1.19 8.35
CA ALA A 171 16.99 -0.19 8.72
C ALA A 171 18.21 -0.32 7.79
N PRO A 172 18.70 0.79 7.18
CA PRO A 172 19.82 0.73 6.25
C PRO A 172 21.08 0.07 6.83
N ASP A 173 21.36 0.30 8.12
CA ASP A 173 22.52 -0.24 8.81
C ASP A 173 22.39 -1.75 9.09
N ASP A 174 21.17 -2.32 8.99
CA ASP A 174 20.90 -3.77 9.13
C ASP A 174 20.81 -4.48 7.77
N ALA A 175 20.74 -3.74 6.67
CA ALA A 175 20.59 -4.27 5.33
C ALA A 175 21.98 -4.54 4.69
N GLU A 176 22.13 -5.71 4.07
CA GLU A 176 23.35 -6.04 3.30
C GLU A 176 23.50 -5.10 2.09
N TYR A 177 22.37 -4.79 1.41
CA TYR A 177 22.27 -3.80 0.33
C TYR A 177 21.20 -2.81 0.70
N ASP A 178 21.57 -1.59 1.00
CA ASP A 178 20.68 -0.58 1.60
C ASP A 178 19.99 0.36 0.60
N GLU A 179 20.23 0.21 -0.70
CA GLU A 179 19.68 1.13 -1.72
C GLU A 179 18.15 1.11 -1.77
N MET A 180 17.51 -0.08 -1.79
CA MET A 180 16.05 -0.19 -1.77
C MET A 180 15.44 0.37 -0.48
N PRO A 181 15.90 0.01 0.73
CA PRO A 181 15.47 0.64 1.96
C PRO A 181 15.63 2.16 1.97
N ARG A 182 16.78 2.71 1.56
CA ARG A 182 17.01 4.15 1.47
C ARG A 182 16.08 4.84 0.49
N SER A 183 15.86 4.22 -0.68
CA SER A 183 14.92 4.74 -1.69
C SER A 183 13.49 4.80 -1.14
N ALA A 184 13.05 3.76 -0.43
CA ALA A 184 11.74 3.74 0.23
C ALA A 184 11.65 4.83 1.31
N ILE A 185 12.66 4.98 2.18
CA ILE A 185 12.72 6.00 3.24
C ILE A 185 12.71 7.41 2.64
N ALA A 186 13.42 7.64 1.55
CA ALA A 186 13.51 8.94 0.87
C ALA A 186 12.14 9.43 0.35
N THR A 187 11.16 8.55 0.14
CA THR A 187 9.79 8.95 -0.23
C THR A 187 9.08 9.73 0.89
N GLY A 188 9.55 9.66 2.13
CA GLY A 188 8.84 10.17 3.31
C GLY A 188 7.55 9.41 3.65
N GLN A 189 7.31 8.26 3.02
CA GLN A 189 6.08 7.48 3.17
C GLN A 189 6.25 6.24 4.05
N VAL A 190 7.44 6.00 4.62
CA VAL A 190 7.71 4.90 5.53
C VAL A 190 7.24 5.23 6.95
N ASP A 191 6.49 4.33 7.58
CA ASP A 191 6.01 4.49 8.96
C ASP A 191 7.03 4.00 9.98
N PHE A 192 7.70 2.89 9.67
CA PHE A 192 8.67 2.29 10.58
C PHE A 192 9.94 1.91 9.83
N ILE A 193 11.07 2.31 10.39
CA ILE A 193 12.41 1.90 9.94
C ILE A 193 12.95 0.99 11.05
N LEU A 194 13.11 -0.30 10.77
CA LEU A 194 13.41 -1.31 11.78
C LEU A 194 14.50 -2.28 11.29
N PRO A 195 15.35 -2.76 12.20
CA PRO A 195 16.11 -3.98 11.94
C PRO A 195 15.17 -5.13 11.58
N VAL A 196 15.57 -6.01 10.67
CA VAL A 196 14.70 -7.09 10.18
C VAL A 196 14.21 -8.01 11.31
N GLY A 197 15.01 -8.21 12.35
CA GLY A 197 14.63 -9.01 13.51
C GLY A 197 13.50 -8.45 14.36
N ASP A 198 13.26 -7.12 14.30
CA ASP A 198 12.21 -6.44 15.07
C ASP A 198 10.88 -6.34 14.30
N ILE A 199 10.90 -6.59 12.99
CA ILE A 199 9.71 -6.52 12.13
C ILE A 199 8.62 -7.52 12.57
N PRO A 200 8.93 -8.79 12.91
CA PRO A 200 7.92 -9.77 13.34
C PRO A 200 7.09 -9.30 14.52
N GLN A 201 7.74 -8.81 15.60
CA GLN A 201 7.02 -8.31 16.77
C GLN A 201 6.17 -7.09 16.43
N LYS A 202 6.68 -6.18 15.59
CA LYS A 202 5.93 -5.01 15.13
C LYS A 202 4.66 -5.42 14.38
N LEU A 203 4.72 -6.41 13.49
CA LEU A 203 3.57 -6.92 12.76
C LEU A 203 2.50 -7.53 13.69
N ILE A 204 2.95 -8.29 14.69
CA ILE A 204 2.05 -8.86 15.71
C ILE A 204 1.32 -7.75 16.47
N ASP A 205 2.06 -6.74 16.94
CA ASP A 205 1.50 -5.61 17.68
C ASP A 205 0.47 -4.84 16.84
N LEU A 206 0.79 -4.57 15.57
CA LEU A 206 -0.11 -3.91 14.63
C LEU A 206 -1.40 -4.72 14.44
N TRP A 207 -1.29 -6.02 14.21
CA TRP A 207 -2.45 -6.90 14.04
C TRP A 207 -3.33 -7.00 15.29
N GLN A 208 -2.72 -7.09 16.47
CA GLN A 208 -3.44 -7.07 17.73
C GLN A 208 -4.20 -5.75 17.91
N THR A 209 -3.56 -4.63 17.66
CA THR A 209 -4.20 -3.30 17.71
C THR A 209 -5.38 -3.22 16.75
N MET A 210 -5.21 -3.66 15.50
CA MET A 210 -6.30 -3.68 14.52
C MET A 210 -7.52 -4.48 14.99
N ARG A 211 -7.31 -5.61 15.62
CA ARG A 211 -8.40 -6.49 16.12
C ARG A 211 -9.15 -5.92 17.31
N THR A 212 -8.49 -5.12 18.12
CA THR A 212 -9.07 -4.56 19.37
C THR A 212 -9.56 -3.13 19.21
N MET A 213 -9.26 -2.48 18.08
CA MET A 213 -9.64 -1.10 17.83
C MET A 213 -11.16 -0.93 17.70
N GLN A 214 -11.67 0.13 18.31
CA GLN A 214 -13.10 0.50 18.28
C GLN A 214 -13.28 1.83 17.56
N LEU A 215 -14.10 1.83 16.52
CA LEU A 215 -14.42 3.00 15.71
C LEU A 215 -15.93 3.17 15.57
N PRO A 216 -16.44 4.41 15.44
CA PRO A 216 -17.85 4.64 15.16
C PRO A 216 -18.26 3.97 13.85
N ALA A 217 -19.46 3.39 13.82
CA ALA A 217 -20.02 2.82 12.61
C ALA A 217 -20.10 3.89 11.50
N ASP A 218 -19.65 3.53 10.31
CA ASP A 218 -19.82 4.33 9.11
C ASP A 218 -20.55 3.50 8.05
N ALA A 219 -21.64 4.03 7.51
CA ALA A 219 -22.45 3.32 6.51
C ALA A 219 -21.68 3.01 5.20
N GLU A 220 -20.61 3.77 4.92
CA GLU A 220 -19.76 3.55 3.74
C GLU A 220 -18.56 2.61 4.00
N VAL A 221 -18.29 2.29 5.28
CA VAL A 221 -17.18 1.41 5.69
C VAL A 221 -17.74 0.28 6.55
N ALA A 222 -18.28 -0.74 5.89
CA ALA A 222 -18.75 -1.94 6.58
C ALA A 222 -17.56 -2.80 7.03
N THR A 223 -17.03 -2.55 8.22
CA THR A 223 -16.10 -3.46 8.88
C THR A 223 -16.81 -4.16 10.04
N PRO A 224 -17.16 -5.45 9.91
CA PRO A 224 -17.99 -6.15 10.89
C PRO A 224 -17.33 -6.37 12.26
N PHE A 225 -16.06 -6.01 12.42
CA PHE A 225 -15.30 -6.24 13.65
C PHE A 225 -15.05 -4.99 14.51
N ARG A 226 -15.54 -3.81 14.10
CA ARG A 226 -15.13 -2.53 14.68
C ARG A 226 -16.26 -1.60 15.09
N SER A 227 -17.51 -2.00 14.92
CA SER A 227 -18.64 -1.17 15.34
C SER A 227 -18.76 -1.13 16.86
N ILE A 228 -18.93 0.07 17.39
CA ILE A 228 -19.25 0.30 18.80
C ILE A 228 -20.75 0.05 18.95
N ASP A 229 -21.13 -1.03 19.66
CA ASP A 229 -22.53 -1.37 19.92
C ASP A 229 -23.10 -0.60 21.11
N ASP A 230 -22.25 -0.10 22.00
CA ASP A 230 -22.67 0.70 23.17
C ASP A 230 -22.95 2.16 22.77
N PRO A 231 -24.19 2.66 22.99
CA PRO A 231 -24.56 4.03 22.63
C PRO A 231 -23.75 5.11 23.36
N GLU A 232 -23.29 4.86 24.59
CA GLU A 232 -22.49 5.82 25.36
C GLU A 232 -21.07 5.92 24.79
N GLN A 233 -20.45 4.78 24.50
CA GLN A 233 -19.15 4.74 23.85
C GLN A 233 -19.19 5.33 22.44
N SER A 234 -20.27 5.09 21.69
CA SER A 234 -20.47 5.68 20.38
C SER A 234 -20.53 7.21 20.43
N ARG A 235 -21.26 7.79 21.41
CA ARG A 235 -21.32 9.23 21.63
C ARG A 235 -19.94 9.81 22.04
N ALA A 236 -19.21 9.10 22.89
CA ALA A 236 -17.87 9.50 23.29
C ALA A 236 -16.91 9.51 22.09
N ALA A 237 -16.98 8.50 21.23
CA ALA A 237 -16.18 8.40 20.02
C ALA A 237 -16.52 9.54 19.02
N GLU A 238 -17.81 9.87 18.81
CA GLU A 238 -18.24 10.97 17.97
C GLU A 238 -17.75 12.33 18.50
N THR A 239 -17.79 12.53 19.82
CA THR A 239 -17.26 13.73 20.45
C THR A 239 -15.75 13.82 20.24
N ALA A 240 -15.03 12.74 20.49
CA ALA A 240 -13.58 12.68 20.29
C ALA A 240 -13.20 12.98 18.82
N LEU A 241 -13.95 12.46 17.84
CA LEU A 241 -13.71 12.75 16.41
C LEU A 241 -13.83 14.24 16.10
N LYS A 242 -14.88 14.91 16.61
CA LYS A 242 -15.06 16.36 16.44
C LYS A 242 -13.92 17.15 17.09
N ASP A 243 -13.49 16.75 18.27
CA ASP A 243 -12.38 17.37 18.99
C ASP A 243 -11.06 17.20 18.23
N ILE A 244 -10.77 16.00 17.69
CA ILE A 244 -9.59 15.72 16.86
C ILE A 244 -9.54 16.66 15.67
N LEU A 245 -10.65 16.81 14.92
CA LEU A 245 -10.71 17.69 13.77
C LEU A 245 -10.55 19.17 14.15
N THR A 246 -11.10 19.58 15.30
CA THR A 246 -10.93 20.92 15.84
C THR A 246 -9.48 21.20 16.23
N LEU A 247 -8.83 20.25 16.90
CA LEU A 247 -7.41 20.34 17.25
C LEU A 247 -6.53 20.43 16.00
N LEU A 248 -6.81 19.58 15.01
CA LEU A 248 -6.07 19.59 13.75
C LEU A 248 -6.21 20.94 13.04
N ARG A 249 -7.43 21.48 12.94
CA ARG A 249 -7.69 22.79 12.38
C ARG A 249 -6.95 23.88 13.13
N THR A 250 -7.00 23.88 14.46
CA THR A 250 -6.35 24.91 15.29
C THR A 250 -4.82 24.89 15.12
N ARG A 251 -4.22 23.70 14.97
CA ARG A 251 -2.76 23.55 14.85
C ARG A 251 -2.22 23.71 13.43
N SER A 252 -3.04 23.39 12.42
CA SER A 252 -2.59 23.35 11.02
C SER A 252 -3.21 24.44 10.14
N GLY A 253 -4.32 25.08 10.59
CA GLY A 253 -5.09 26.01 9.79
C GLY A 253 -5.99 25.33 8.74
N HIS A 254 -5.95 24.02 8.58
CA HIS A 254 -6.73 23.29 7.58
C HIS A 254 -8.03 22.76 8.19
N ASP A 255 -9.17 23.01 7.51
CA ASP A 255 -10.51 22.58 7.95
C ASP A 255 -10.96 21.34 7.15
N PHE A 256 -11.05 20.20 7.82
CA PHE A 256 -11.41 18.90 7.22
C PHE A 256 -12.90 18.55 7.37
N LYS A 257 -13.74 19.47 7.88
CA LYS A 257 -15.17 19.20 8.11
C LYS A 257 -15.97 18.84 6.84
N HIS A 258 -15.46 19.23 5.66
CA HIS A 258 -16.09 18.94 4.36
C HIS A 258 -15.49 17.71 3.67
N TYR A 259 -14.51 17.07 4.27
CA TYR A 259 -13.98 15.81 3.76
C TYR A 259 -14.96 14.68 3.99
N LYS A 260 -14.95 13.67 3.11
CA LYS A 260 -15.75 12.47 3.31
C LYS A 260 -15.36 11.83 4.64
N ARG A 261 -16.38 11.57 5.48
CA ARG A 261 -16.21 11.01 6.83
C ARG A 261 -15.37 9.73 6.81
N ALA A 262 -15.69 8.81 5.89
CA ALA A 262 -14.95 7.56 5.69
C ALA A 262 -13.46 7.79 5.45
N THR A 263 -13.09 8.81 4.66
CA THR A 263 -11.68 9.15 4.41
C THR A 263 -11.00 9.64 5.68
N VAL A 264 -11.65 10.53 6.43
CA VAL A 264 -11.13 11.05 7.70
C VAL A 264 -10.90 9.93 8.71
N LEU A 265 -11.92 9.09 8.91
CA LEU A 265 -11.83 7.95 9.84
C LEU A 265 -10.70 7.00 9.48
N ARG A 266 -10.54 6.64 8.21
CA ARG A 266 -9.45 5.77 7.73
C ARG A 266 -8.06 6.35 8.04
N ARG A 267 -7.88 7.68 7.89
CA ARG A 267 -6.60 8.33 8.21
C ARG A 267 -6.34 8.34 9.72
N ILE A 268 -7.36 8.64 10.51
CA ILE A 268 -7.24 8.59 11.98
C ILE A 268 -6.99 7.15 12.45
N GLU A 269 -7.74 6.18 11.93
CA GLU A 269 -7.54 4.76 12.20
C GLU A 269 -6.10 4.33 11.97
N ARG A 270 -5.56 4.69 10.82
CA ARG A 270 -4.18 4.40 10.49
C ARG A 270 -3.20 4.99 11.53
N ARG A 271 -3.42 6.24 11.96
CA ARG A 271 -2.60 6.87 13.01
C ARG A 271 -2.75 6.17 14.36
N MET A 272 -3.97 5.72 14.70
CA MET A 272 -4.21 4.93 15.89
C MET A 272 -3.44 3.60 15.85
N GLN A 273 -3.42 2.90 14.71
CA GLN A 273 -2.62 1.68 14.51
C GLN A 273 -1.13 1.93 14.73
N VAL A 274 -0.59 2.95 14.06
CA VAL A 274 0.83 3.32 14.17
C VAL A 274 1.22 3.61 15.63
N ASN A 275 0.34 4.27 16.38
CA ASN A 275 0.55 4.67 17.77
C ASN A 275 0.02 3.66 18.81
N ARG A 276 -0.49 2.50 18.38
CA ARG A 276 -1.04 1.44 19.25
C ARG A 276 -2.18 1.91 20.17
N LEU A 277 -3.09 2.70 19.64
CA LEU A 277 -4.24 3.23 20.37
C LEU A 277 -5.52 2.52 19.92
N GLY A 278 -6.35 2.12 20.89
CA GLY A 278 -7.51 1.26 20.64
C GLY A 278 -8.80 2.03 20.34
N ASP A 279 -8.90 3.32 20.71
CA ASP A 279 -10.11 4.12 20.56
C ASP A 279 -9.84 5.59 20.28
N LEU A 280 -10.85 6.30 19.80
CA LEU A 280 -10.76 7.74 19.48
C LEU A 280 -10.53 8.64 20.70
N PRO A 281 -11.14 8.42 21.88
CA PRO A 281 -10.82 9.17 23.09
C PRO A 281 -9.35 9.11 23.48
N ALA A 282 -8.73 7.92 23.44
CA ALA A 282 -7.30 7.75 23.71
C ALA A 282 -6.45 8.47 22.66
N TYR A 283 -6.81 8.37 21.38
CA TYR A 283 -6.11 9.08 20.30
C TYR A 283 -6.23 10.61 20.44
N ARG A 284 -7.40 11.13 20.82
CA ARG A 284 -7.59 12.54 21.11
C ARG A 284 -6.65 13.02 22.21
N ALA A 285 -6.58 12.27 23.32
CA ALA A 285 -5.69 12.60 24.43
C ALA A 285 -4.22 12.56 24.01
N PHE A 286 -3.82 11.57 23.23
CA PHE A 286 -2.47 11.47 22.66
C PHE A 286 -2.15 12.65 21.74
N LEU A 287 -3.05 13.00 20.83
CA LEU A 287 -2.91 14.14 19.92
C LEU A 287 -2.76 15.46 20.68
N GLN A 288 -3.48 15.64 21.80
CA GLN A 288 -3.37 16.84 22.63
C GLN A 288 -1.98 16.99 23.26
N ASN A 289 -1.41 15.88 23.72
CA ASN A 289 -0.14 15.85 24.46
C ASN A 289 1.10 15.73 23.57
N THR A 290 0.91 15.39 22.27
CA THR A 290 2.00 15.16 21.32
C THR A 290 1.85 16.10 20.12
N PRO A 291 2.45 17.31 20.15
CA PRO A 291 2.28 18.29 19.06
C PRO A 291 2.73 17.78 17.69
N GLU A 292 3.71 16.88 17.65
CA GLU A 292 4.24 16.30 16.42
C GLU A 292 3.24 15.38 15.75
N GLU A 293 2.38 14.72 16.53
CA GLU A 293 1.34 13.86 15.99
C GLU A 293 0.34 14.63 15.11
N ALA A 294 0.06 15.90 15.45
CA ALA A 294 -0.78 16.74 14.60
C ALA A 294 -0.18 16.95 13.21
N ARG A 295 1.14 17.03 13.09
CA ARG A 295 1.83 17.13 11.79
C ARG A 295 1.75 15.81 11.01
N HIS A 296 1.92 14.69 11.71
CA HIS A 296 1.79 13.37 11.10
C HIS A 296 0.35 13.11 10.61
N LEU A 297 -0.65 13.42 11.45
CA LEU A 297 -2.05 13.31 11.04
C LEU A 297 -2.37 14.23 9.86
N LEU A 298 -1.88 15.47 9.88
CA LEU A 298 -2.04 16.40 8.76
C LEU A 298 -1.40 15.85 7.49
N ALA A 299 -0.19 15.34 7.58
CA ALA A 299 0.49 14.72 6.44
C ALA A 299 -0.34 13.56 5.87
N ASP A 300 -0.87 12.69 6.73
CA ASP A 300 -1.74 11.59 6.32
C ASP A 300 -3.07 12.08 5.70
N MET A 301 -3.68 13.15 6.23
CA MET A 301 -4.89 13.77 5.66
C MET A 301 -4.64 14.39 4.28
N LEU A 302 -3.45 14.94 4.08
CA LEU A 302 -3.03 15.60 2.83
C LEU A 302 -2.36 14.63 1.83
N ILE A 303 -2.23 13.35 2.16
CA ILE A 303 -1.82 12.35 1.17
C ILE A 303 -2.84 12.36 0.04
N GLY A 304 -2.58 13.19 -0.96
CA GLY A 304 -3.33 13.23 -2.19
C GLY A 304 -3.03 11.97 -2.98
N VAL A 305 -4.06 11.24 -3.35
CA VAL A 305 -3.95 10.29 -4.45
C VAL A 305 -3.68 11.13 -5.70
N THR A 306 -2.41 11.42 -5.94
CA THR A 306 -1.96 12.13 -7.15
C THR A 306 -1.97 11.15 -8.32
N ASN A 307 -3.15 10.85 -8.79
CA ASN A 307 -3.27 10.30 -10.12
C ASN A 307 -3.54 11.48 -11.07
N PHE A 308 -2.73 11.65 -12.11
CA PHE A 308 -2.92 12.71 -13.09
C PHE A 308 -4.35 12.70 -13.68
N PHE A 309 -4.95 11.51 -13.79
CA PHE A 309 -6.33 11.29 -14.22
C PHE A 309 -7.24 10.88 -13.03
N ARG A 310 -7.23 11.65 -11.93
CA ARG A 310 -7.97 11.32 -10.70
C ARG A 310 -9.46 11.15 -10.91
N ASP A 311 -10.06 12.04 -11.71
CA ASP A 311 -11.50 12.00 -12.04
C ASP A 311 -11.66 11.36 -13.42
N ARG A 312 -11.47 10.05 -13.49
CA ARG A 312 -11.48 9.29 -14.72
C ARG A 312 -12.70 9.57 -15.60
N GLU A 313 -13.90 9.64 -15.02
CA GLU A 313 -15.13 9.93 -15.75
C GLU A 313 -15.09 11.33 -16.41
N ALA A 314 -14.52 12.32 -15.72
CA ALA A 314 -14.33 13.64 -16.27
C ALA A 314 -13.33 13.66 -17.43
N PHE A 315 -12.23 12.91 -17.31
CA PHE A 315 -11.24 12.78 -18.39
C PHE A 315 -11.77 11.97 -19.57
N GLU A 316 -12.53 10.89 -19.34
CA GLU A 316 -13.21 10.12 -20.39
C GLU A 316 -14.27 10.98 -21.10
N ALA A 317 -15.00 11.83 -20.38
CA ALA A 317 -15.94 12.78 -20.97
C ALA A 317 -15.19 13.86 -21.79
N LEU A 318 -14.06 14.36 -21.28
CA LEU A 318 -13.20 15.30 -22.00
C LEU A 318 -12.69 14.71 -23.31
N GLU A 319 -12.16 13.47 -23.26
CA GLU A 319 -11.64 12.75 -24.42
C GLU A 319 -12.73 12.49 -25.47
N ARG A 320 -13.92 12.07 -25.03
CA ARG A 320 -15.00 11.68 -25.93
C ARG A 320 -15.80 12.86 -26.47
N GLU A 321 -16.01 13.90 -25.66
CA GLU A 321 -16.99 14.95 -25.99
C GLU A 321 -16.36 16.31 -26.30
N ILE A 322 -15.25 16.64 -25.69
CA ILE A 322 -14.66 17.98 -25.80
C ILE A 322 -13.49 18.01 -26.79
N ILE A 323 -12.55 17.10 -26.65
CA ILE A 323 -11.34 17.08 -27.50
C ILE A 323 -11.71 16.99 -29.00
N PRO A 324 -12.61 16.09 -29.45
CA PRO A 324 -13.01 16.04 -30.86
C PRO A 324 -13.61 17.37 -31.34
N ARG A 325 -14.49 17.98 -30.52
CA ARG A 325 -15.10 19.27 -30.90
C ARG A 325 -14.11 20.42 -31.05
N VAL A 326 -13.04 20.41 -30.25
CA VAL A 326 -11.99 21.45 -30.32
C VAL A 326 -11.11 21.26 -31.56
N PHE A 327 -10.85 20.01 -31.97
CA PHE A 327 -9.99 19.71 -33.12
C PHE A 327 -10.76 19.56 -34.43
N ASP A 328 -12.07 19.27 -34.41
CA ASP A 328 -12.94 19.16 -35.59
C ASP A 328 -13.58 20.50 -36.01
N MET A 329 -13.28 21.62 -35.32
CA MET A 329 -13.75 22.93 -35.76
C MET A 329 -13.13 23.29 -37.10
N PRO A 330 -13.92 23.59 -38.15
CA PRO A 330 -13.41 24.01 -39.42
C PRO A 330 -12.93 25.45 -39.29
N GLU A 331 -11.60 25.68 -39.20
CA GLU A 331 -11.18 26.98 -39.17
C GLU A 331 -9.82 27.31 -39.38
N SER A 332 -9.41 28.22 -39.94
CA SER A 332 -8.12 28.86 -40.17
C SER A 332 -6.92 28.18 -39.46
N ALA A 333 -6.11 27.54 -40.27
CA ALA A 333 -4.92 26.74 -39.86
C ALA A 333 -3.87 27.47 -38.99
N ASP A 334 -4.16 28.69 -38.56
CA ASP A 334 -3.22 29.54 -37.83
C ASP A 334 -3.61 29.87 -36.37
N THR A 335 -4.71 29.33 -35.86
CA THR A 335 -5.09 29.63 -34.45
C THR A 335 -4.68 28.48 -33.52
N PRO A 336 -3.66 28.64 -32.68
CA PRO A 336 -3.22 27.59 -31.78
C PRO A 336 -4.26 27.32 -30.69
N VAL A 337 -4.59 26.06 -30.44
CA VAL A 337 -5.39 25.64 -29.30
C VAL A 337 -4.59 25.93 -28.03
N ARG A 338 -5.15 26.72 -27.13
CA ARG A 338 -4.55 27.03 -25.84
C ARG A 338 -5.21 26.19 -24.74
N VAL A 339 -4.42 25.44 -23.99
CA VAL A 339 -4.85 24.67 -22.83
C VAL A 339 -4.30 25.34 -21.57
N TRP A 340 -5.18 25.60 -20.60
CA TRP A 340 -4.83 26.27 -19.35
C TRP A 340 -4.92 25.29 -18.17
#